data_5f4e3655ac102757218ed0d3b94e538b
#
_entry.id   5f4e3655ac102757218ed0d3b94e538b
#
_cell.length_a   1.000
_cell.length_b   1.000
_cell.length_c   1.000
_cell.angle_alpha   90.00
_cell.angle_beta   90.00
_cell.angle_gamma   90.00
#
_symmetry.space_group_name_H-M   'P 1'
#
loop_
_entity.id
_entity.type
_entity.pdbx_description
1 polymer ?
#
loop_
_entity_poly.entity_id
_entity_poly.type
_entity_poly.pdbx_seq_one_letter_code
_entity_poly.pdbx_strand_id
1 'polypeptide(L)'
;MSASREKKNRQDLASQGIQDPKAIREAEEKAKQRKTSRLYGAIAVVFVLVAALLLVVNSGVLQRSAAAVTIDGEKYTSAQLNYYYKGLYNGIATSGYASYYGLDTSKSLDSQTMSSMAKMLMGVTDEGDITWDQFFRDYATRQLSMQVMAAKEADANGMGADDDIRAEVEETLNSFTSGAKSQGYTLKAYLKLLYGSTMTVSTFREMLTLDEVATHYMQHYQEDLSYTADQLEQYYQDNKSTFDVASYEYIYFKGSAASTTDADGNTVEPTEEASAAAKEAAAEAAAAALE
;
A
#
# COMPACT_ATOMS: atom_id res chain seq x y z
N MET A 1 65.97 -9.69 -55.29
CA MET A 1 65.28 -9.91 -56.59
C MET A 1 64.58 -8.66 -57.00
N SER A 2 64.67 -8.21 -58.27
CA SER A 2 64.11 -6.94 -58.72
C SER A 2 62.61 -7.05 -58.87
N ALA A 3 61.84 -6.04 -58.38
CA ALA A 3 60.38 -5.93 -58.50
C ALA A 3 59.85 -6.17 -59.94
N SER A 4 60.66 -5.94 -60.93
CA SER A 4 60.33 -6.20 -62.36
C SER A 4 60.29 -7.70 -62.70
N ARG A 5 61.15 -8.53 -62.12
CA ARG A 5 61.05 -9.97 -62.27
C ARG A 5 59.90 -10.63 -61.64
N GLU A 6 59.48 -10.10 -60.45
CA GLU A 6 58.34 -10.62 -59.73
C GLU A 6 57.02 -10.27 -60.43
N LYS A 7 56.93 -9.08 -61.03
CA LYS A 7 55.81 -8.69 -61.87
C LYS A 7 55.64 -9.55 -63.12
N LYS A 8 56.76 -9.91 -63.79
CA LYS A 8 56.74 -10.77 -64.98
C LYS A 8 56.36 -12.21 -64.64
N ASN A 9 56.86 -12.78 -63.53
CA ASN A 9 56.50 -14.12 -63.05
C ASN A 9 54.96 -14.16 -62.68
N ARG A 10 54.44 -13.13 -62.15
CA ARG A 10 52.94 -13.04 -61.83
C ARG A 10 52.15 -13.01 -63.12
N GLN A 11 52.58 -12.31 -64.16
CA GLN A 11 51.93 -12.27 -65.46
C GLN A 11 51.98 -13.62 -66.19
N ASP A 12 53.11 -14.31 -66.12
CA ASP A 12 53.27 -15.65 -66.72
C ASP A 12 52.45 -16.73 -66.00
N LEU A 13 52.29 -16.67 -64.69
CA LEU A 13 51.44 -17.55 -63.93
C LEU A 13 49.92 -17.26 -64.23
N ALA A 14 49.57 -16.01 -64.37
CA ALA A 14 48.17 -15.60 -64.73
C ALA A 14 47.78 -16.04 -66.14
N SER A 15 48.76 -16.03 -67.12
CA SER A 15 48.51 -16.51 -68.47
C SER A 15 48.33 -18.02 -68.54
N GLN A 16 48.85 -18.77 -67.58
CA GLN A 16 48.75 -20.24 -67.44
C GLN A 16 47.48 -20.64 -66.59
N GLY A 17 46.66 -19.71 -66.19
CA GLY A 17 45.52 -19.99 -65.35
C GLY A 17 45.84 -20.39 -63.89
N ILE A 18 47.08 -20.26 -63.47
CA ILE A 18 47.59 -20.63 -62.15
C ILE A 18 47.47 -19.39 -61.25
N GLN A 19 46.62 -19.44 -60.24
CA GLN A 19 46.53 -18.35 -59.26
C GLN A 19 47.75 -18.23 -58.39
N ASP A 20 48.27 -17.00 -58.23
CA ASP A 20 49.47 -16.73 -57.40
C ASP A 20 49.23 -17.25 -55.98
N PRO A 21 50.09 -18.22 -55.47
CA PRO A 21 49.90 -18.76 -54.12
C PRO A 21 49.97 -17.73 -53.03
N LYS A 22 50.60 -16.59 -53.24
CA LYS A 22 50.66 -15.46 -52.33
C LYS A 22 49.30 -14.72 -52.27
N ALA A 23 48.68 -14.52 -53.45
CA ALA A 23 47.37 -13.91 -53.55
C ALA A 23 46.27 -14.78 -52.92
N ILE A 24 46.35 -16.11 -53.03
CA ILE A 24 45.44 -17.05 -52.38
C ILE A 24 45.57 -16.95 -50.85
N ARG A 25 46.78 -16.96 -50.32
CA ARG A 25 47.05 -16.84 -48.88
C ARG A 25 46.53 -15.49 -48.32
N GLU A 26 46.81 -14.38 -48.99
CA GLU A 26 46.30 -13.06 -48.61
C GLU A 26 44.75 -12.99 -48.66
N ALA A 27 44.12 -13.64 -49.64
CA ALA A 27 42.66 -13.72 -49.71
C ALA A 27 42.08 -14.58 -48.58
N GLU A 28 42.71 -15.71 -48.28
CA GLU A 28 42.31 -16.56 -47.13
C GLU A 28 42.53 -15.86 -45.78
N GLU A 29 43.62 -15.15 -45.60
CA GLU A 29 43.87 -14.36 -44.38
C GLU A 29 42.82 -13.22 -44.21
N LYS A 30 42.53 -12.50 -45.30
CA LYS A 30 41.50 -11.47 -45.31
C LYS A 30 40.09 -12.06 -45.04
N ALA A 31 39.82 -13.27 -45.61
CA ALA A 31 38.57 -13.97 -45.33
C ALA A 31 38.43 -14.40 -43.86
N LYS A 32 39.53 -14.93 -43.28
CA LYS A 32 39.64 -15.27 -41.84
C LYS A 32 39.44 -14.02 -40.98
N GLN A 33 40.17 -12.93 -41.27
CA GLN A 33 40.02 -11.67 -40.54
C GLN A 33 38.58 -11.11 -40.60
N ARG A 34 37.97 -11.16 -41.79
CA ARG A 34 36.56 -10.74 -41.94
C ARG A 34 35.60 -11.62 -41.12
N LYS A 35 35.81 -12.96 -41.11
CA LYS A 35 35.00 -13.88 -40.29
C LYS A 35 35.18 -13.59 -38.81
N THR A 36 36.44 -13.43 -38.36
CA THR A 36 36.79 -13.14 -36.98
C THR A 36 36.24 -11.77 -36.56
N SER A 37 36.40 -10.73 -37.38
CA SER A 37 35.83 -9.41 -37.10
C SER A 37 34.30 -9.42 -37.04
N ARG A 38 33.61 -10.17 -37.89
CA ARG A 38 32.14 -10.36 -37.82
C ARG A 38 31.74 -11.10 -36.55
N LEU A 39 32.51 -12.13 -36.15
CA LEU A 39 32.26 -12.86 -34.90
C LEU A 39 32.38 -11.94 -33.68
N TYR A 40 33.51 -11.19 -33.60
CA TYR A 40 33.69 -10.23 -32.49
C TYR A 40 32.64 -9.13 -32.52
N GLY A 41 32.25 -8.66 -33.72
CA GLY A 41 31.14 -7.71 -33.84
C GLY A 41 29.81 -8.28 -33.33
N ALA A 42 29.48 -9.53 -33.67
CA ALA A 42 28.32 -10.22 -33.16
C ALA A 42 28.33 -10.39 -31.63
N ILE A 43 29.48 -10.81 -31.07
CA ILE A 43 29.68 -10.94 -29.61
C ILE A 43 29.51 -9.59 -28.92
N ALA A 44 30.06 -8.51 -29.46
CA ALA A 44 29.89 -7.16 -28.92
C ALA A 44 28.43 -6.71 -28.91
N VAL A 45 27.68 -6.96 -30.00
CA VAL A 45 26.24 -6.67 -30.07
C VAL A 45 25.47 -7.46 -29.01
N VAL A 46 25.72 -8.77 -28.88
CA VAL A 46 25.09 -9.60 -27.86
C VAL A 46 25.41 -9.08 -26.46
N PHE A 47 26.64 -8.70 -26.18
CA PHE A 47 27.04 -8.15 -24.90
C PHE A 47 26.29 -6.83 -24.58
N VAL A 48 26.19 -5.92 -25.58
CA VAL A 48 25.42 -4.66 -25.41
C VAL A 48 23.94 -4.95 -25.16
N LEU A 49 23.36 -5.91 -25.86
CA LEU A 49 21.95 -6.31 -25.67
C LEU A 49 21.72 -6.90 -24.27
N VAL A 50 22.62 -7.77 -23.80
CA VAL A 50 22.55 -8.34 -22.45
C VAL A 50 22.72 -7.26 -21.40
N ALA A 51 23.68 -6.35 -21.57
CA ALA A 51 23.87 -5.22 -20.65
C ALA A 51 22.64 -4.31 -20.62
N ALA A 52 22.07 -3.99 -21.78
CA ALA A 52 20.83 -3.22 -21.86
C ALA A 52 19.64 -3.93 -21.17
N LEU A 53 19.51 -5.24 -21.39
CA LEU A 53 18.49 -6.05 -20.71
C LEU A 53 18.66 -6.03 -19.20
N LEU A 54 19.88 -6.23 -18.72
CA LEU A 54 20.19 -6.16 -17.27
C LEU A 54 19.89 -4.78 -16.69
N LEU A 55 20.19 -3.72 -17.42
CA LEU A 55 19.85 -2.36 -17.01
C LEU A 55 18.34 -2.17 -16.93
N VAL A 56 17.57 -2.65 -17.89
CA VAL A 56 16.10 -2.58 -17.88
C VAL A 56 15.51 -3.38 -16.71
N VAL A 57 15.97 -4.62 -16.51
CA VAL A 57 15.51 -5.47 -15.39
C VAL A 57 15.87 -4.83 -14.05
N ASN A 58 17.11 -4.36 -13.88
CA ASN A 58 17.57 -3.76 -12.63
C ASN A 58 17.00 -2.34 -12.39
N SER A 59 16.54 -1.67 -13.44
CA SER A 59 15.90 -0.35 -13.31
C SER A 59 14.52 -0.39 -12.63
N GLY A 60 13.92 -1.58 -12.51
CA GLY A 60 12.57 -1.78 -11.98
C GLY A 60 11.46 -1.21 -12.86
N VAL A 61 11.75 -0.85 -14.11
CA VAL A 61 10.72 -0.32 -15.04
C VAL A 61 9.60 -1.33 -15.26
N LEU A 62 9.94 -2.61 -15.47
CA LEU A 62 8.95 -3.66 -15.67
C LEU A 62 8.03 -3.83 -14.45
N GLN A 63 8.60 -3.77 -13.23
CA GLN A 63 7.81 -3.87 -12.00
C GLN A 63 6.95 -2.62 -11.76
N ARG A 64 7.43 -1.44 -12.17
CA ARG A 64 6.68 -0.18 -12.04
C ARG A 64 5.52 -0.07 -13.01
N SER A 65 5.63 -0.68 -14.20
CA SER A 65 4.60 -0.64 -15.24
C SER A 65 3.64 -1.83 -15.20
N ALA A 66 3.92 -2.85 -14.38
CA ALA A 66 3.03 -3.99 -14.24
C ALA A 66 1.72 -3.56 -13.56
N ALA A 67 0.59 -3.91 -14.16
CA ALA A 67 -0.72 -3.71 -13.57
C ALA A 67 -0.88 -4.61 -12.35
N ALA A 68 -1.28 -4.02 -11.22
CA ALA A 68 -1.64 -4.73 -10.00
C ALA A 68 -3.15 -4.93 -9.89
N VAL A 69 -3.94 -3.95 -10.37
CA VAL A 69 -5.40 -3.99 -10.35
C VAL A 69 -5.95 -3.25 -11.57
N THR A 70 -7.15 -3.61 -11.99
CA THR A 70 -7.92 -2.91 -13.03
C THR A 70 -9.19 -2.37 -12.40
N ILE A 71 -9.43 -1.06 -12.51
CA ILE A 71 -10.60 -0.37 -11.96
C ILE A 71 -11.24 0.38 -13.12
N ASP A 72 -12.51 0.12 -13.38
CA ASP A 72 -13.27 0.73 -14.46
C ASP A 72 -12.53 0.70 -15.83
N GLY A 73 -11.92 -0.45 -16.14
CA GLY A 73 -11.17 -0.68 -17.39
C GLY A 73 -9.75 -0.09 -17.42
N GLU A 74 -9.35 0.72 -16.47
CA GLU A 74 -8.02 1.30 -16.37
C GLU A 74 -7.10 0.49 -15.45
N LYS A 75 -5.82 0.43 -15.83
CA LYS A 75 -4.81 -0.37 -15.11
C LYS A 75 -4.03 0.50 -14.13
N TYR A 76 -3.99 0.06 -12.88
CA TYR A 76 -3.23 0.69 -11.81
C TYR A 76 -2.05 -0.20 -11.41
N THR A 77 -0.92 0.42 -11.19
CA THR A 77 0.35 -0.24 -10.89
C THR A 77 0.46 -0.64 -9.42
N SER A 78 1.42 -1.51 -9.12
CA SER A 78 1.74 -1.86 -7.73
C SER A 78 2.21 -0.65 -6.89
N ALA A 79 2.80 0.38 -7.50
CA ALA A 79 3.20 1.58 -6.78
C ALA A 79 1.98 2.38 -6.31
N GLN A 80 0.96 2.53 -7.17
CA GLN A 80 -0.30 3.21 -6.84
C GLN A 80 -1.08 2.43 -5.77
N LEU A 81 -1.16 1.09 -5.88
CA LEU A 81 -1.79 0.27 -4.85
C LEU A 81 -1.02 0.34 -3.52
N ASN A 82 0.31 0.31 -3.55
CA ASN A 82 1.15 0.40 -2.36
C ASN A 82 1.05 1.74 -1.63
N TYR A 83 0.61 2.80 -2.29
CA TYR A 83 0.34 4.08 -1.62
C TYR A 83 -0.67 3.87 -0.48
N TYR A 84 -1.78 3.22 -0.73
CA TYR A 84 -2.78 2.92 0.31
C TYR A 84 -2.37 1.74 1.21
N TYR A 85 -1.83 0.67 0.63
CA TYR A 85 -1.39 -0.50 1.40
C TYR A 85 -0.37 -0.13 2.46
N LYS A 86 0.72 0.52 2.04
CA LYS A 86 1.80 0.92 2.94
C LYS A 86 1.41 2.11 3.81
N GLY A 87 0.56 3.00 3.32
CA GLY A 87 0.01 4.10 4.10
C GLY A 87 -0.71 3.61 5.35
N LEU A 88 -1.66 2.69 5.20
CA LEU A 88 -2.37 2.10 6.33
C LEU A 88 -1.44 1.25 7.22
N TYR A 89 -0.61 0.38 6.62
CA TYR A 89 0.34 -0.43 7.38
C TYR A 89 1.25 0.43 8.26
N ASN A 90 1.89 1.45 7.68
CA ASN A 90 2.78 2.35 8.40
C ASN A 90 2.03 3.11 9.50
N GLY A 91 0.81 3.57 9.23
CA GLY A 91 -0.04 4.22 10.22
C GLY A 91 -0.27 3.33 11.44
N ILE A 92 -0.63 2.07 11.23
CA ILE A 92 -0.83 1.11 12.33
C ILE A 92 0.51 0.76 13.01
N ALA A 93 1.55 0.44 12.22
CA ALA A 93 2.84 -0.01 12.75
C ALA A 93 3.55 1.05 13.60
N THR A 94 3.35 2.35 13.29
CA THR A 94 3.99 3.47 14.02
C THR A 94 3.10 4.12 15.08
N SER A 95 1.81 3.78 15.14
CA SER A 95 0.86 4.36 16.10
C SER A 95 1.04 3.90 17.54
N GLY A 96 1.85 2.86 17.79
CA GLY A 96 1.94 2.18 19.09
C GLY A 96 0.80 1.18 19.35
N TYR A 97 -0.21 1.11 18.50
CA TYR A 97 -1.36 0.21 18.64
C TYR A 97 -1.22 -1.12 17.87
N ALA A 98 -0.14 -1.35 17.14
CA ALA A 98 0.05 -2.57 16.35
C ALA A 98 -0.18 -3.84 17.19
N SER A 99 0.45 -3.93 18.37
CA SER A 99 0.29 -5.07 19.28
C SER A 99 -1.12 -5.20 19.85
N TYR A 100 -1.82 -4.08 20.07
CA TYR A 100 -3.22 -4.07 20.51
C TYR A 100 -4.15 -4.70 19.46
N TYR A 101 -3.88 -4.45 18.17
CA TYR A 101 -4.59 -5.11 17.07
C TYR A 101 -4.09 -6.54 16.80
N GLY A 102 -3.05 -7.01 17.52
CA GLY A 102 -2.44 -8.32 17.30
C GLY A 102 -1.56 -8.39 16.06
N LEU A 103 -1.08 -7.24 15.57
CA LEU A 103 -0.13 -7.14 14.46
C LEU A 103 1.30 -7.18 15.01
N ASP A 104 2.05 -8.24 14.67
CA ASP A 104 3.47 -8.37 14.98
C ASP A 104 4.30 -7.83 13.79
N THR A 105 4.84 -6.63 13.94
CA THR A 105 5.62 -5.97 12.89
C THR A 105 6.96 -6.64 12.57
N SER A 106 7.39 -7.62 13.40
CA SER A 106 8.60 -8.40 13.17
C SER A 106 8.37 -9.64 12.29
N LYS A 107 7.12 -10.01 12.04
CA LYS A 107 6.74 -11.17 11.24
C LYS A 107 6.18 -10.75 9.88
N SER A 108 6.22 -11.69 8.94
CA SER A 108 5.60 -11.52 7.63
C SER A 108 4.07 -11.42 7.76
N LEU A 109 3.44 -10.48 7.05
CA LEU A 109 2.00 -10.19 7.14
C LEU A 109 1.12 -11.31 6.61
N ASP A 110 1.62 -12.11 5.66
CA ASP A 110 0.95 -13.27 5.09
C ASP A 110 0.95 -14.49 6.03
N SER A 111 1.84 -14.50 7.03
CA SER A 111 1.93 -15.54 8.04
C SER A 111 1.09 -15.26 9.30
N GLN A 112 0.43 -14.11 9.38
CA GLN A 112 -0.33 -13.67 10.54
C GLN A 112 -1.81 -13.53 10.21
N THR A 113 -2.65 -14.33 10.87
CA THR A 113 -4.12 -14.24 10.76
C THR A 113 -4.63 -13.14 11.70
N MET A 114 -5.59 -12.35 11.24
CA MET A 114 -6.28 -11.35 12.05
C MET A 114 -7.11 -12.02 13.14
N SER A 115 -6.99 -11.54 14.37
CA SER A 115 -7.89 -11.96 15.46
C SER A 115 -9.32 -11.46 15.25
N SER A 116 -10.30 -12.09 15.88
CA SER A 116 -11.70 -11.63 15.83
C SER A 116 -11.84 -10.19 16.32
N MET A 117 -11.06 -9.80 17.34
CA MET A 117 -11.02 -8.42 17.84
C MET A 117 -10.47 -7.46 16.79
N ALA A 118 -9.36 -7.83 16.12
CA ALA A 118 -8.78 -6.99 15.06
C ALA A 118 -9.78 -6.81 13.90
N LYS A 119 -10.46 -7.88 13.48
CA LYS A 119 -11.50 -7.81 12.44
C LYS A 119 -12.62 -6.85 12.84
N MET A 120 -13.15 -6.99 14.04
CA MET A 120 -14.21 -6.11 14.56
C MET A 120 -13.77 -4.65 14.57
N LEU A 121 -12.57 -4.35 15.08
CA LEU A 121 -12.05 -2.98 15.17
C LEU A 121 -11.74 -2.37 13.79
N MET A 122 -11.37 -3.21 12.82
CA MET A 122 -11.07 -2.79 11.44
C MET A 122 -12.30 -2.86 10.50
N GLY A 123 -13.47 -3.20 11.03
CA GLY A 123 -14.71 -3.29 10.25
C GLY A 123 -14.71 -4.42 9.23
N VAL A 124 -13.97 -5.50 9.50
CA VAL A 124 -13.94 -6.70 8.65
C VAL A 124 -15.10 -7.61 9.03
N THR A 125 -16.02 -7.81 8.10
CA THR A 125 -17.22 -8.63 8.29
C THR A 125 -17.04 -10.10 7.90
N ASP A 126 -15.95 -10.42 7.20
CA ASP A 126 -15.64 -11.81 6.82
C ASP A 126 -15.18 -12.60 8.06
N GLU A 127 -15.87 -13.70 8.35
CA GLU A 127 -15.58 -14.59 9.48
C GLU A 127 -14.44 -15.58 9.17
N GLY A 128 -14.02 -15.73 7.91
CA GLY A 128 -12.95 -16.62 7.48
C GLY A 128 -11.56 -16.22 8.00
N ASP A 129 -10.60 -17.12 7.83
CA ASP A 129 -9.20 -16.84 8.17
C ASP A 129 -8.59 -15.84 7.18
N ILE A 130 -8.52 -14.57 7.58
CA ILE A 130 -7.93 -13.47 6.79
C ILE A 130 -6.56 -13.13 7.37
N THR A 131 -5.53 -13.12 6.53
CA THR A 131 -4.21 -12.63 6.94
C THR A 131 -4.16 -11.10 6.94
N TRP A 132 -3.21 -10.53 7.68
CA TRP A 132 -2.96 -9.09 7.63
C TRP A 132 -2.59 -8.60 6.23
N ASP A 133 -1.86 -9.41 5.45
CA ASP A 133 -1.55 -9.09 4.06
C ASP A 133 -2.80 -8.99 3.18
N GLN A 134 -3.72 -9.95 3.30
CA GLN A 134 -5.01 -9.90 2.60
C GLN A 134 -5.81 -8.66 2.99
N PHE A 135 -5.94 -8.39 4.29
CA PHE A 135 -6.63 -7.20 4.78
C PHE A 135 -6.08 -5.90 4.18
N PHE A 136 -4.76 -5.72 4.20
CA PHE A 136 -4.15 -4.51 3.63
C PHE A 136 -4.33 -4.41 2.11
N ARG A 137 -4.30 -5.53 1.39
CA ARG A 137 -4.57 -5.55 -0.07
C ARG A 137 -6.01 -5.18 -0.37
N ASP A 138 -6.96 -5.76 0.34
CA ASP A 138 -8.39 -5.51 0.14
C ASP A 138 -8.74 -4.06 0.50
N TYR A 139 -8.17 -3.54 1.59
CA TYR A 139 -8.28 -2.14 1.96
C TYR A 139 -7.73 -1.23 0.86
N ALA A 140 -6.48 -1.48 0.41
CA ALA A 140 -5.84 -0.67 -0.62
C ALA A 140 -6.62 -0.68 -1.94
N THR A 141 -7.16 -1.83 -2.33
CA THR A 141 -7.97 -1.97 -3.54
C THR A 141 -9.27 -1.19 -3.44
N ARG A 142 -9.95 -1.28 -2.29
CA ARG A 142 -11.18 -0.50 -2.05
C ARG A 142 -10.91 1.00 -2.04
N GLN A 143 -9.87 1.44 -1.31
CA GLN A 143 -9.51 2.87 -1.25
C GLN A 143 -9.18 3.42 -2.64
N LEU A 144 -8.28 2.75 -3.36
CA LEU A 144 -7.95 3.17 -4.73
C LEU A 144 -9.20 3.22 -5.61
N SER A 145 -10.08 2.21 -5.53
CA SER A 145 -11.31 2.18 -6.32
C SER A 145 -12.24 3.36 -5.98
N MET A 146 -12.43 3.65 -4.70
CA MET A 146 -13.26 4.77 -4.25
C MET A 146 -12.71 6.11 -4.75
N GLN A 147 -11.41 6.35 -4.58
CA GLN A 147 -10.79 7.60 -5.01
C GLN A 147 -10.83 7.76 -6.54
N VAL A 148 -10.56 6.69 -7.29
CA VAL A 148 -10.65 6.71 -8.75
C VAL A 148 -12.06 7.04 -9.23
N MET A 149 -13.08 6.40 -8.65
CA MET A 149 -14.46 6.65 -9.03
C MET A 149 -14.91 8.06 -8.65
N ALA A 150 -14.56 8.54 -7.46
CA ALA A 150 -14.88 9.90 -7.03
C ALA A 150 -14.18 10.95 -7.91
N ALA A 151 -12.90 10.75 -8.25
CA ALA A 151 -12.17 11.66 -9.12
C ALA A 151 -12.74 11.67 -10.57
N LYS A 152 -13.18 10.53 -11.09
CA LYS A 152 -13.87 10.47 -12.40
C LYS A 152 -15.18 11.24 -12.38
N GLU A 153 -15.95 11.11 -11.33
CA GLU A 153 -17.18 11.89 -11.17
C GLU A 153 -16.87 13.39 -11.02
N ALA A 154 -15.81 13.74 -10.29
CA ALA A 154 -15.32 15.12 -10.17
C ALA A 154 -14.99 15.69 -11.55
N ASP A 155 -14.21 14.97 -12.36
CA ASP A 155 -13.85 15.40 -13.72
C ASP A 155 -15.07 15.55 -14.62
N ALA A 156 -16.04 14.63 -14.55
CA ALA A 156 -17.28 14.68 -15.30
C ALA A 156 -18.15 15.89 -14.93
N ASN A 157 -18.03 16.38 -13.69
CA ASN A 157 -18.73 17.57 -13.19
C ASN A 157 -17.88 18.86 -13.29
N GLY A 158 -16.72 18.82 -13.94
CA GLY A 158 -15.83 19.99 -14.09
C GLY A 158 -15.09 20.39 -12.80
N MET A 159 -14.98 19.48 -11.84
CA MET A 159 -14.34 19.64 -10.54
C MET A 159 -13.00 18.89 -10.47
N GLY A 160 -12.29 18.75 -11.58
CA GLY A 160 -10.96 18.15 -11.62
C GLY A 160 -9.89 18.99 -10.93
N ALA A 161 -8.62 18.55 -11.05
CA ALA A 161 -7.49 19.22 -10.42
C ALA A 161 -7.34 20.67 -10.92
N ASP A 162 -7.74 21.64 -10.10
CA ASP A 162 -7.57 23.08 -10.30
C ASP A 162 -6.27 23.61 -9.67
N ASP A 163 -6.11 24.92 -9.58
CA ASP A 163 -4.92 25.54 -9.04
C ASP A 163 -4.83 25.42 -7.51
N ASP A 164 -5.97 25.39 -6.82
CA ASP A 164 -6.03 25.24 -5.36
C ASP A 164 -5.61 23.80 -4.97
N ILE A 165 -6.18 22.79 -5.61
CA ILE A 165 -5.78 21.39 -5.42
C ILE A 165 -4.28 21.19 -5.72
N ARG A 166 -3.77 21.79 -6.80
CA ARG A 166 -2.34 21.72 -7.11
C ARG A 166 -1.47 22.36 -6.02
N ALA A 167 -1.93 23.48 -5.44
CA ALA A 167 -1.21 24.13 -4.34
C ALA A 167 -1.17 23.25 -3.08
N GLU A 168 -2.27 22.61 -2.71
CA GLU A 168 -2.35 21.66 -1.58
C GLU A 168 -1.43 20.46 -1.78
N VAL A 169 -1.40 19.88 -2.98
CA VAL A 169 -0.49 18.80 -3.35
C VAL A 169 0.98 19.22 -3.22
N GLU A 170 1.34 20.44 -3.67
CA GLU A 170 2.70 20.95 -3.53
C GLU A 170 3.07 21.22 -2.06
N GLU A 171 2.15 21.71 -1.24
CA GLU A 171 2.35 21.88 0.19
C GLU A 171 2.63 20.54 0.88
N THR A 172 1.84 19.52 0.58
CA THR A 172 2.05 18.16 1.07
C THR A 172 3.41 17.61 0.63
N LEU A 173 3.79 17.76 -0.64
CA LEU A 173 5.10 17.34 -1.14
C LEU A 173 6.26 18.07 -0.44
N ASN A 174 6.10 19.37 -0.15
CA ASN A 174 7.08 20.16 0.59
C ASN A 174 7.20 19.67 2.05
N SER A 175 6.10 19.30 2.69
CA SER A 175 6.08 18.68 4.01
C SER A 175 6.86 17.36 4.02
N PHE A 176 6.58 16.46 3.07
CA PHE A 176 7.33 15.20 2.91
C PHE A 176 8.82 15.44 2.62
N THR A 177 9.15 16.46 1.82
CA THR A 177 10.54 16.83 1.52
C THR A 177 11.27 17.31 2.77
N SER A 178 10.62 18.11 3.58
CA SER A 178 11.16 18.61 4.86
C SER A 178 11.34 17.48 5.87
N GLY A 179 10.36 16.58 5.97
CA GLY A 179 10.42 15.38 6.80
C GLY A 179 11.56 14.43 6.37
N ALA A 180 11.71 14.20 5.07
CA ALA A 180 12.81 13.41 4.53
C ALA A 180 14.17 14.02 4.90
N LYS A 181 14.32 15.34 4.69
CA LYS A 181 15.56 16.06 4.98
C LYS A 181 15.94 16.02 6.46
N SER A 182 14.97 16.14 7.37
CA SER A 182 15.22 16.04 8.82
C SER A 182 15.76 14.69 9.25
N GLN A 183 15.47 13.63 8.48
CA GLN A 183 15.96 12.27 8.69
C GLN A 183 17.19 11.91 7.84
N GLY A 184 17.76 12.88 7.09
CA GLY A 184 18.94 12.67 6.27
C GLY A 184 18.68 11.99 4.91
N TYR A 185 17.43 11.95 4.46
CA TYR A 185 17.05 11.36 3.19
C TYR A 185 16.75 12.41 2.11
N THR A 186 16.89 12.00 0.85
CA THR A 186 16.20 12.69 -0.26
C THR A 186 14.73 12.28 -0.29
N LEU A 187 13.83 13.14 -0.79
CA LEU A 187 12.41 12.79 -0.96
C LEU A 187 12.22 11.44 -1.66
N LYS A 188 12.96 11.21 -2.77
CA LYS A 188 12.92 9.95 -3.51
C LYS A 188 13.27 8.72 -2.66
N ALA A 189 14.30 8.82 -1.82
CA ALA A 189 14.72 7.72 -0.95
C ALA A 189 13.70 7.50 0.17
N TYR A 190 13.17 8.58 0.72
CA TYR A 190 12.17 8.55 1.77
C TYR A 190 10.84 7.92 1.30
N LEU A 191 10.35 8.31 0.12
CA LEU A 191 9.15 7.72 -0.46
C LEU A 191 9.32 6.22 -0.74
N LYS A 192 10.52 5.79 -1.17
CA LYS A 192 10.80 4.37 -1.34
C LYS A 192 10.83 3.60 -0.02
N LEU A 193 11.30 4.23 1.04
CA LEU A 193 11.30 3.65 2.38
C LEU A 193 9.85 3.45 2.88
N LEU A 194 8.99 4.44 2.68
CA LEU A 194 7.61 4.41 3.17
C LEU A 194 6.69 3.53 2.32
N TYR A 195 6.80 3.61 0.98
CA TYR A 195 5.82 3.04 0.06
C TYR A 195 6.38 1.92 -0.83
N GLY A 196 7.67 1.59 -0.67
CA GLY A 196 8.33 0.52 -1.42
C GLY A 196 9.15 1.00 -2.62
N SER A 197 9.98 0.09 -3.16
CA SER A 197 11.01 0.40 -4.17
C SER A 197 10.46 0.93 -5.49
N THR A 198 9.21 0.63 -5.82
CA THR A 198 8.53 1.06 -7.06
C THR A 198 7.98 2.49 -7.00
N MET A 199 7.83 3.06 -5.79
CA MET A 199 7.32 4.42 -5.62
C MET A 199 8.27 5.46 -6.21
N THR A 200 7.72 6.40 -6.94
CA THR A 200 8.43 7.58 -7.48
C THR A 200 7.78 8.86 -6.99
N VAL A 201 8.51 9.97 -7.07
CA VAL A 201 7.94 11.30 -6.73
C VAL A 201 6.76 11.64 -7.65
N SER A 202 6.83 11.27 -8.93
CA SER A 202 5.73 11.49 -9.87
C SER A 202 4.48 10.68 -9.49
N THR A 203 4.64 9.38 -9.22
CA THR A 203 3.52 8.52 -8.81
C THR A 203 2.93 8.99 -7.48
N PHE A 204 3.77 9.41 -6.53
CA PHE A 204 3.29 9.92 -5.25
C PHE A 204 2.47 11.21 -5.43
N ARG A 205 2.95 12.16 -6.28
CA ARG A 205 2.19 13.36 -6.64
C ARG A 205 0.86 13.02 -7.31
N GLU A 206 0.86 12.08 -8.24
CA GLU A 206 -0.35 11.58 -8.91
C GLU A 206 -1.37 11.06 -7.89
N MET A 207 -0.93 10.27 -6.90
CA MET A 207 -1.81 9.73 -5.87
C MET A 207 -2.34 10.82 -4.92
N LEU A 208 -1.50 11.80 -4.55
CA LEU A 208 -1.97 12.96 -3.78
C LEU A 208 -3.01 13.76 -4.56
N THR A 209 -2.77 14.01 -5.86
CA THR A 209 -3.75 14.73 -6.69
C THR A 209 -5.07 13.96 -6.78
N LEU A 210 -5.01 12.63 -6.94
CA LEU A 210 -6.19 11.77 -6.95
C LEU A 210 -6.99 11.89 -5.64
N ASP A 211 -6.29 11.84 -4.50
CA ASP A 211 -6.92 11.93 -3.18
C ASP A 211 -7.55 13.32 -2.96
N GLU A 212 -6.87 14.40 -3.32
CA GLU A 212 -7.39 15.76 -3.12
C GLU A 212 -8.62 16.02 -4.01
N VAL A 213 -8.54 15.66 -5.31
CA VAL A 213 -9.71 15.77 -6.21
C VAL A 213 -10.91 15.00 -5.67
N ALA A 214 -10.70 13.76 -5.26
CA ALA A 214 -11.77 12.93 -4.73
C ALA A 214 -12.33 13.50 -3.41
N THR A 215 -11.47 14.02 -2.55
CA THR A 215 -11.87 14.60 -1.26
C THR A 215 -12.70 15.87 -1.46
N HIS A 216 -12.25 16.80 -2.31
CA HIS A 216 -12.98 18.02 -2.63
C HIS A 216 -14.34 17.71 -3.27
N TYR A 217 -14.39 16.75 -4.18
CA TYR A 217 -15.65 16.31 -4.79
C TYR A 217 -16.61 15.71 -3.75
N MET A 218 -16.12 14.84 -2.87
CA MET A 218 -16.94 14.22 -1.83
C MET A 218 -17.45 15.25 -0.82
N GLN A 219 -16.66 16.26 -0.46
CA GLN A 219 -17.10 17.37 0.40
C GLN A 219 -18.19 18.17 -0.27
N HIS A 220 -18.00 18.62 -1.51
CA HIS A 220 -19.01 19.34 -2.26
C HIS A 220 -20.31 18.53 -2.41
N TYR A 221 -20.18 17.24 -2.74
CA TYR A 221 -21.34 16.36 -2.82
C TYR A 221 -22.11 16.27 -1.49
N GLN A 222 -21.40 16.22 -0.35
CA GLN A 222 -22.03 16.21 0.97
C GLN A 222 -22.72 17.53 1.31
N GLU A 223 -22.13 18.67 0.93
CA GLU A 223 -22.70 20.01 1.14
C GLU A 223 -23.98 20.21 0.32
N ASP A 224 -24.03 19.64 -0.88
CA ASP A 224 -25.19 19.72 -1.78
C ASP A 224 -26.33 18.76 -1.41
N LEU A 225 -26.07 17.78 -0.50
CA LEU A 225 -27.11 16.87 -0.05
C LEU A 225 -28.17 17.62 0.76
N SER A 226 -29.39 17.52 0.32
CA SER A 226 -30.55 18.03 1.03
C SER A 226 -31.57 16.92 1.24
N TYR A 227 -32.15 16.89 2.44
CA TYR A 227 -33.17 15.92 2.80
C TYR A 227 -34.47 16.61 3.11
N THR A 228 -35.59 16.04 2.66
CA THR A 228 -36.90 16.51 3.04
C THR A 228 -37.18 16.17 4.52
N ALA A 229 -38.12 16.91 5.15
CA ALA A 229 -38.55 16.62 6.52
C ALA A 229 -39.05 15.17 6.67
N ASP A 230 -39.75 14.65 5.67
CA ASP A 230 -40.27 13.29 5.69
C ASP A 230 -39.15 12.25 5.62
N GLN A 231 -38.08 12.48 4.83
CA GLN A 231 -36.93 11.60 4.78
C GLN A 231 -36.16 11.59 6.11
N LEU A 232 -35.99 12.75 6.75
CA LEU A 232 -35.35 12.86 8.06
C LEU A 232 -36.18 12.16 9.14
N GLU A 233 -37.49 12.33 9.14
CA GLU A 233 -38.39 11.65 10.07
C GLU A 233 -38.34 10.13 9.87
N GLN A 234 -38.41 9.66 8.61
CA GLN A 234 -38.31 8.23 8.31
C GLN A 234 -36.97 7.66 8.80
N TYR A 235 -35.87 8.35 8.52
CA TYR A 235 -34.52 7.91 8.97
C TYR A 235 -34.42 7.85 10.49
N TYR A 236 -35.00 8.86 11.20
CA TYR A 236 -35.08 8.84 12.65
C TYR A 236 -35.83 7.64 13.17
N GLN A 237 -37.04 7.36 12.63
CA GLN A 237 -37.86 6.22 13.06
C GLN A 237 -37.16 4.88 12.85
N ASP A 238 -36.47 4.71 11.69
CA ASP A 238 -35.77 3.49 11.36
C ASP A 238 -34.51 3.27 12.24
N ASN A 239 -33.94 4.36 12.80
CA ASN A 239 -32.73 4.34 13.61
C ASN A 239 -32.93 4.87 15.04
N LYS A 240 -34.15 4.87 15.54
CA LYS A 240 -34.54 5.49 16.80
C LYS A 240 -33.67 5.09 17.99
N SER A 241 -33.31 3.81 18.08
CA SER A 241 -32.44 3.30 19.15
C SER A 241 -31.02 3.90 19.17
N THR A 242 -30.59 4.49 18.05
CA THR A 242 -29.27 5.16 17.94
C THR A 242 -29.36 6.63 18.38
N PHE A 243 -30.49 7.25 18.18
CA PHE A 243 -30.69 8.69 18.46
C PHE A 243 -31.34 8.98 19.80
N ASP A 244 -32.24 8.08 20.27
CA ASP A 244 -32.94 8.30 21.51
C ASP A 244 -31.98 8.16 22.69
N VAL A 245 -32.01 9.13 23.58
CA VAL A 245 -31.27 9.14 24.84
C VAL A 245 -32.29 9.05 25.99
N ALA A 246 -32.13 8.05 26.82
CA ALA A 246 -32.89 7.91 28.03
C ALA A 246 -32.08 8.40 29.24
N SER A 247 -32.66 9.28 30.04
CA SER A 247 -32.13 9.63 31.35
C SER A 247 -32.88 8.82 32.41
N TYR A 248 -32.15 8.20 33.29
CA TYR A 248 -32.71 7.45 34.39
C TYR A 248 -31.94 7.72 35.68
N GLU A 249 -32.63 7.65 36.78
CA GLU A 249 -32.04 7.62 38.11
C GLU A 249 -32.12 6.19 38.63
N TYR A 250 -31.11 5.76 39.36
CA TYR A 250 -31.13 4.45 40.01
C TYR A 250 -30.66 4.56 41.46
N ILE A 251 -31.26 3.75 42.30
CA ILE A 251 -30.84 3.57 43.66
C ILE A 251 -30.24 2.17 43.79
N TYR A 252 -29.02 2.10 44.32
CA TYR A 252 -28.33 0.83 44.47
C TYR A 252 -28.43 0.34 45.94
N PHE A 253 -29.03 -0.83 46.09
CA PHE A 253 -29.09 -1.52 47.40
C PHE A 253 -28.05 -2.64 47.42
N LYS A 254 -27.08 -2.56 48.34
CA LYS A 254 -26.03 -3.54 48.44
C LYS A 254 -26.51 -4.82 49.14
N GLY A 255 -26.68 -5.90 48.39
CA GLY A 255 -27.11 -7.22 48.88
C GLY A 255 -25.94 -8.16 49.27
N SER A 256 -24.82 -7.61 49.73
CA SER A 256 -23.70 -8.41 50.21
C SER A 256 -23.33 -8.02 51.65
N ALA A 257 -23.13 -9.01 52.54
CA ALA A 257 -22.58 -8.75 53.84
C ALA A 257 -21.12 -8.27 53.73
N ALA A 258 -20.68 -7.44 54.64
CA ALA A 258 -19.29 -6.99 54.70
C ALA A 258 -18.38 -8.05 55.34
N SER A 259 -17.19 -8.21 54.77
CA SER A 259 -16.12 -8.97 55.43
C SER A 259 -15.72 -8.26 56.73
N THR A 260 -15.39 -9.00 57.77
CA THR A 260 -14.89 -8.50 59.05
C THR A 260 -13.41 -8.80 59.20
N THR A 261 -12.76 -8.17 60.20
CA THR A 261 -11.37 -8.45 60.51
C THR A 261 -11.34 -9.10 61.89
N ASP A 262 -10.65 -10.22 62.03
CA ASP A 262 -10.44 -10.91 63.34
C ASP A 262 -9.44 -10.18 64.23
N ALA A 263 -9.26 -10.68 65.46
CA ALA A 263 -8.35 -10.09 66.42
C ALA A 263 -6.86 -10.18 65.98
N ASP A 264 -6.56 -11.06 65.04
CA ASP A 264 -5.20 -11.30 64.51
C ASP A 264 -4.95 -10.48 63.20
N GLY A 265 -5.94 -9.67 62.76
CA GLY A 265 -5.82 -8.83 61.58
C GLY A 265 -6.15 -9.51 60.27
N ASN A 266 -6.70 -10.72 60.25
CA ASN A 266 -7.08 -11.44 59.04
C ASN A 266 -8.51 -11.07 58.59
N THR A 267 -8.72 -11.04 57.29
CA THR A 267 -10.06 -10.84 56.70
C THR A 267 -10.89 -12.11 56.88
N VAL A 268 -12.04 -11.96 57.54
CA VAL A 268 -13.04 -13.03 57.71
C VAL A 268 -14.17 -12.79 56.72
N GLU A 269 -14.35 -13.68 55.77
CA GLU A 269 -15.45 -13.61 54.82
C GLU A 269 -16.80 -13.84 55.52
N PRO A 270 -17.86 -13.18 55.08
CA PRO A 270 -19.18 -13.36 55.64
C PRO A 270 -19.69 -14.78 55.47
N THR A 271 -20.41 -15.27 56.43
CA THR A 271 -21.08 -16.58 56.34
C THR A 271 -22.16 -16.58 55.29
N GLU A 272 -22.54 -17.76 54.77
CA GLU A 272 -23.63 -17.90 53.83
C GLU A 272 -24.95 -17.32 54.38
N GLU A 273 -25.19 -17.54 55.67
CA GLU A 273 -26.37 -17.02 56.38
C GLU A 273 -26.38 -15.47 56.45
N ALA A 274 -25.24 -14.85 56.74
CA ALA A 274 -25.08 -13.41 56.75
C ALA A 274 -25.26 -12.81 55.33
N SER A 275 -24.74 -13.51 54.32
CA SER A 275 -24.89 -13.10 52.91
C SER A 275 -26.34 -13.25 52.42
N ALA A 276 -27.06 -14.27 52.84
CA ALA A 276 -28.47 -14.45 52.50
C ALA A 276 -29.32 -13.37 53.18
N ALA A 277 -29.10 -13.08 54.45
CA ALA A 277 -29.80 -12.01 55.18
C ALA A 277 -29.55 -10.62 54.58
N ALA A 278 -28.33 -10.34 54.12
CA ALA A 278 -28.03 -9.07 53.43
C ALA A 278 -28.74 -8.93 52.07
N LYS A 279 -28.91 -10.01 51.31
CA LYS A 279 -29.67 -10.04 50.08
C LYS A 279 -31.15 -9.80 50.31
N GLU A 280 -31.73 -10.42 51.33
CA GLU A 280 -33.13 -10.27 51.70
C GLU A 280 -33.40 -8.82 52.14
N ALA A 281 -32.58 -8.25 53.03
CA ALA A 281 -32.71 -6.87 53.45
C ALA A 281 -32.56 -5.86 52.29
N ALA A 282 -31.69 -6.11 51.33
CA ALA A 282 -31.54 -5.28 50.15
C ALA A 282 -32.76 -5.37 49.22
N ALA A 283 -33.38 -6.55 49.09
CA ALA A 283 -34.60 -6.75 48.34
C ALA A 283 -35.81 -6.05 48.94
N GLU A 284 -35.96 -6.15 50.29
CA GLU A 284 -36.99 -5.43 51.03
C GLU A 284 -36.84 -3.89 50.93
N ALA A 285 -35.60 -3.39 51.06
CA ALA A 285 -35.32 -1.96 50.88
C ALA A 285 -35.59 -1.48 49.44
N ALA A 286 -35.25 -2.29 48.47
CA ALA A 286 -35.56 -1.98 47.05
C ALA A 286 -37.07 -1.94 46.79
N ALA A 287 -37.85 -2.88 47.33
CA ALA A 287 -39.29 -2.91 47.24
C ALA A 287 -39.94 -1.69 47.91
N ALA A 288 -39.47 -1.31 49.10
CA ALA A 288 -39.96 -0.14 49.79
C ALA A 288 -39.64 1.21 49.10
N ALA A 289 -38.56 1.24 48.29
CA ALA A 289 -38.20 2.44 47.51
C ALA A 289 -39.04 2.64 46.25
N LEU A 290 -39.82 1.62 45.83
CA LEU A 290 -40.73 1.68 44.70
C LEU A 290 -42.17 2.09 45.07
N GLU A 291 -42.49 2.12 46.34
CA GLU A 291 -43.77 2.63 46.88
C GLU A 291 -43.71 4.15 47.11
#